data_955cdd79c6023016595c530f4149932c
#
_entry.id   955cdd79c6023016595c530f4149932c
#
_cell.length_a   1.000
_cell.length_b   1.000
_cell.length_c   1.000
_cell.angle_alpha   90.00
_cell.angle_beta   90.00
_cell.angle_gamma   90.00
#
_symmetry.space_group_name_H-M   'P 1'
#
loop_
_entity.id
_entity.type
_entity.pdbx_description
1 polymer ?
#
loop_
_entity_poly.entity_id
_entity_poly.type
_entity_poly.pdbx_seq_one_letter_code
_entity_poly.pdbx_strand_id
1 'polypeptide(L)'
;MKVLVVGGTGMIGAHTARYLRDRGDDVTVAARGAVDADSPVADLPVLRGDYTRQTFTREDLTPFDAVVFAAGQDVRHLPRDVNETQFWKEAQSAGVPAFAALAKSAGVSRFVQVGSYYHHLRPALADSSAYVAARRDADEGARALADASFTVCTLNPPSIIGAIPGITAKRYRRMVSWAAGNEPQIPDHAPAGGTNYMSVRSLAEAVGGALDRGTAGAAYLVGDANLTFAQFFQLLVDAAGGNRTIAELDEPHPFMPDSMIVQGRGNVLAYEPDPAETALLGYTRGDCERAVAELVEVVRAATAPAA
;
A
#
# COMPACT_ATOMS: atom_id res chain seq x y z
N MET A 1 -20.27 -0.64 9.65
CA MET A 1 -20.51 0.32 8.55
C MET A 1 -20.61 -0.44 7.23
N LYS A 2 -21.29 0.12 6.22
CA LYS A 2 -21.16 -0.33 4.83
C LYS A 2 -19.96 0.34 4.19
N VAL A 3 -18.93 -0.43 3.87
CA VAL A 3 -17.63 0.09 3.44
C VAL A 3 -17.30 -0.38 2.03
N LEU A 4 -16.99 0.56 1.13
CA LEU A 4 -16.42 0.27 -0.18
C LEU A 4 -14.90 0.37 -0.12
N VAL A 5 -14.19 -0.72 -0.47
CA VAL A 5 -12.72 -0.74 -0.57
C VAL A 5 -12.30 -0.65 -2.03
N VAL A 6 -11.90 0.53 -2.48
CA VAL A 6 -11.41 0.77 -3.84
C VAL A 6 -9.98 0.27 -3.97
N GLY A 7 -9.73 -0.60 -4.97
CA GLY A 7 -8.48 -1.36 -5.06
C GLY A 7 -8.46 -2.59 -4.15
N GLY A 8 -9.62 -3.09 -3.75
CA GLY A 8 -9.80 -4.20 -2.83
C GLY A 8 -9.21 -5.55 -3.29
N THR A 9 -8.85 -5.69 -4.55
CA THR A 9 -8.16 -6.88 -5.10
C THR A 9 -6.63 -6.78 -5.06
N GLY A 10 -6.08 -5.62 -4.72
CA GLY A 10 -4.64 -5.43 -4.46
C GLY A 10 -4.24 -5.90 -3.06
N MET A 11 -2.93 -6.03 -2.82
CA MET A 11 -2.42 -6.50 -1.52
C MET A 11 -2.97 -5.70 -0.33
N ILE A 12 -2.80 -4.38 -0.34
CA ILE A 12 -3.28 -3.51 0.76
C ILE A 12 -4.80 -3.57 0.87
N GLY A 13 -5.50 -3.41 -0.26
CA GLY A 13 -6.96 -3.41 -0.27
C GLY A 13 -7.57 -4.73 0.18
N ALA A 14 -7.00 -5.88 -0.22
CA ALA A 14 -7.50 -7.19 0.17
C ALA A 14 -7.32 -7.46 1.68
N HIS A 15 -6.14 -7.16 2.23
CA HIS A 15 -5.92 -7.25 3.68
C HIS A 15 -6.85 -6.31 4.45
N THR A 16 -7.03 -5.09 3.97
CA THR A 16 -7.95 -4.12 4.57
C THR A 16 -9.39 -4.62 4.53
N ALA A 17 -9.86 -5.13 3.38
CA ALA A 17 -11.22 -5.64 3.21
C ALA A 17 -11.49 -6.83 4.14
N ARG A 18 -10.53 -7.75 4.26
CA ARG A 18 -10.64 -8.89 5.21
C ARG A 18 -10.70 -8.42 6.66
N TYR A 19 -9.78 -7.53 7.05
CA TYR A 19 -9.76 -6.97 8.40
C TYR A 19 -11.09 -6.29 8.76
N LEU A 20 -11.62 -5.44 7.87
CA LEU A 20 -12.88 -4.74 8.10
C LEU A 20 -14.06 -5.70 8.20
N ARG A 21 -14.12 -6.71 7.32
CA ARG A 21 -15.15 -7.75 7.39
C ARG A 21 -15.06 -8.53 8.72
N ASP A 22 -13.86 -8.93 9.12
CA ASP A 22 -13.65 -9.75 10.32
C ASP A 22 -13.98 -8.98 11.62
N ARG A 23 -13.90 -7.64 11.59
CA ARG A 23 -14.39 -6.79 12.68
C ARG A 23 -15.92 -6.50 12.62
N GLY A 24 -16.63 -7.02 11.59
CA GLY A 24 -18.11 -6.93 11.49
C GLY A 24 -18.64 -5.83 10.58
N ASP A 25 -17.81 -5.21 9.73
CA ASP A 25 -18.29 -4.29 8.70
C ASP A 25 -18.90 -5.05 7.50
N ASP A 26 -19.87 -4.43 6.83
CA ASP A 26 -20.42 -4.88 5.56
C ASP A 26 -19.52 -4.36 4.43
N VAL A 27 -18.66 -5.23 3.88
CA VAL A 27 -17.58 -4.83 2.98
C VAL A 27 -17.88 -5.24 1.55
N THR A 28 -17.80 -4.29 0.63
CA THR A 28 -17.77 -4.48 -0.82
C THR A 28 -16.41 -4.05 -1.36
N VAL A 29 -15.82 -4.81 -2.27
CA VAL A 29 -14.58 -4.41 -2.95
C VAL A 29 -14.89 -3.81 -4.31
N ALA A 30 -14.19 -2.74 -4.68
CA ALA A 30 -14.26 -2.19 -6.03
C ALA A 30 -13.08 -2.69 -6.86
N ALA A 31 -13.37 -3.23 -8.06
CA ALA A 31 -12.38 -3.81 -8.96
C ALA A 31 -12.72 -3.55 -10.43
N ARG A 32 -11.69 -3.47 -11.29
CA ARG A 32 -11.86 -3.30 -12.75
C ARG A 32 -12.33 -4.57 -13.44
N GLY A 33 -11.91 -5.73 -12.95
CA GLY A 33 -12.15 -7.04 -13.54
C GLY A 33 -12.76 -8.04 -12.58
N ALA A 34 -12.81 -9.30 -12.99
CA ALA A 34 -13.17 -10.42 -12.14
C ALA A 34 -12.13 -10.57 -11.00
N VAL A 35 -12.59 -11.04 -9.87
CA VAL A 35 -11.71 -11.41 -8.74
C VAL A 35 -11.30 -12.86 -8.94
N ASP A 36 -10.01 -13.15 -8.81
CA ASP A 36 -9.50 -14.51 -8.89
C ASP A 36 -10.11 -15.37 -7.78
N ALA A 37 -10.41 -16.63 -8.08
CA ALA A 37 -10.99 -17.56 -7.10
C ALA A 37 -10.07 -17.78 -5.87
N ASP A 38 -8.75 -17.70 -6.07
CA ASP A 38 -7.76 -17.84 -5.01
C ASP A 38 -7.51 -16.52 -4.23
N SER A 39 -8.21 -15.45 -4.61
CA SER A 39 -8.07 -14.16 -3.93
C SER A 39 -8.64 -14.23 -2.51
N PRO A 40 -7.98 -13.62 -1.51
CA PRO A 40 -8.53 -13.53 -0.16
C PRO A 40 -9.90 -12.85 -0.07
N VAL A 41 -10.34 -12.16 -1.12
CA VAL A 41 -11.60 -11.42 -1.20
C VAL A 41 -12.58 -12.01 -2.21
N ALA A 42 -12.37 -13.26 -2.66
CA ALA A 42 -13.21 -13.90 -3.65
C ALA A 42 -14.67 -14.11 -3.19
N ASP A 43 -14.89 -14.17 -1.89
CA ASP A 43 -16.18 -14.33 -1.22
C ASP A 43 -16.90 -13.00 -0.93
N LEU A 44 -16.25 -11.84 -1.19
CA LEU A 44 -16.85 -10.53 -0.96
C LEU A 44 -17.63 -10.02 -2.18
N PRO A 45 -18.69 -9.22 -1.96
CA PRO A 45 -19.36 -8.51 -3.03
C PRO A 45 -18.40 -7.61 -3.81
N VAL A 46 -18.60 -7.53 -5.13
CA VAL A 46 -17.75 -6.75 -6.05
C VAL A 46 -18.55 -5.70 -6.78
N LEU A 47 -18.18 -4.44 -6.58
CA LEU A 47 -18.63 -3.32 -7.43
C LEU A 47 -17.62 -3.13 -8.57
N ARG A 48 -18.06 -3.29 -9.81
CA ARG A 48 -17.17 -3.14 -10.97
C ARG A 48 -17.08 -1.71 -11.42
N GLY A 49 -15.85 -1.22 -11.64
CA GLY A 49 -15.60 0.11 -12.16
C GLY A 49 -14.11 0.45 -12.18
N ASP A 50 -13.81 1.55 -12.87
CA ASP A 50 -12.47 2.12 -13.00
C ASP A 50 -12.51 3.61 -12.65
N TYR A 51 -11.94 3.99 -11.52
CA TYR A 51 -11.93 5.38 -11.07
C TYR A 51 -11.09 6.28 -12.00
N THR A 52 -10.04 5.73 -12.65
CA THR A 52 -9.21 6.51 -13.58
C THR A 52 -9.97 6.89 -14.85
N ARG A 53 -10.98 6.09 -15.21
CA ARG A 53 -11.90 6.34 -16.33
C ARG A 53 -13.24 6.92 -15.90
N GLN A 54 -13.40 7.22 -14.61
CA GLN A 54 -14.62 7.80 -14.02
C GLN A 54 -15.88 7.00 -14.36
N THR A 55 -15.80 5.64 -14.32
CA THR A 55 -16.94 4.80 -14.67
C THR A 55 -17.91 4.57 -13.50
N PHE A 56 -17.55 4.95 -12.27
CA PHE A 56 -18.45 4.91 -11.14
C PHE A 56 -19.43 6.09 -11.20
N THR A 57 -20.66 5.82 -10.84
CA THR A 57 -21.72 6.81 -10.75
C THR A 57 -22.00 7.20 -9.28
N ARG A 58 -22.77 8.25 -9.07
CA ARG A 58 -23.25 8.63 -7.75
C ARG A 58 -24.11 7.54 -7.14
N GLU A 59 -24.97 6.93 -7.93
CA GLU A 59 -25.90 5.86 -7.53
C GLU A 59 -25.13 4.62 -7.04
N ASP A 60 -24.00 4.28 -7.67
CA ASP A 60 -23.13 3.19 -7.25
C ASP A 60 -22.58 3.38 -5.83
N LEU A 61 -22.32 4.63 -5.43
CA LEU A 61 -21.72 4.96 -4.14
C LEU A 61 -22.74 5.27 -3.03
N THR A 62 -23.98 5.57 -3.38
CA THR A 62 -25.05 5.90 -2.42
C THR A 62 -25.28 4.84 -1.32
N PRO A 63 -25.09 3.51 -1.55
CA PRO A 63 -25.30 2.52 -0.51
C PRO A 63 -24.25 2.52 0.62
N PHE A 64 -23.12 3.22 0.46
CA PHE A 64 -21.96 3.12 1.37
C PHE A 64 -21.92 4.27 2.38
N ASP A 65 -21.62 3.92 3.63
CA ASP A 65 -21.34 4.88 4.70
C ASP A 65 -19.92 5.43 4.58
N ALA A 66 -18.98 4.59 4.12
CA ALA A 66 -17.56 4.91 4.07
C ALA A 66 -16.87 4.33 2.83
N VAL A 67 -15.80 5.01 2.42
CA VAL A 67 -14.88 4.55 1.36
C VAL A 67 -13.47 4.44 1.94
N VAL A 68 -12.80 3.31 1.67
CA VAL A 68 -11.35 3.16 1.79
C VAL A 68 -10.76 3.18 0.40
N PHE A 69 -9.92 4.17 0.11
CA PHE A 69 -9.26 4.29 -1.19
C PHE A 69 -7.83 3.73 -1.11
N ALA A 70 -7.66 2.46 -1.48
CA ALA A 70 -6.40 1.73 -1.52
C ALA A 70 -5.92 1.43 -2.95
N ALA A 71 -6.51 2.05 -3.97
CA ALA A 71 -6.14 1.88 -5.38
C ALA A 71 -4.90 2.69 -5.77
N GLY A 72 -3.89 2.70 -4.89
CA GLY A 72 -2.63 3.41 -5.11
C GLY A 72 -1.82 2.76 -6.24
N GLN A 73 -1.52 3.53 -7.29
CA GLN A 73 -0.51 3.16 -8.27
C GLN A 73 0.85 3.64 -7.75
N ASP A 74 1.90 2.85 -7.92
CA ASP A 74 3.28 3.25 -7.60
C ASP A 74 4.18 3.14 -8.84
N VAL A 75 5.44 3.52 -8.71
CA VAL A 75 6.40 3.54 -9.83
C VAL A 75 6.49 2.21 -10.60
N ARG A 76 6.16 1.09 -9.97
CA ARG A 76 6.14 -0.26 -10.58
C ARG A 76 4.96 -0.49 -11.52
N HIS A 77 3.96 0.37 -11.47
CA HIS A 77 2.73 0.24 -12.27
C HIS A 77 2.74 1.15 -13.50
N LEU A 78 3.76 2.01 -13.65
CA LEU A 78 3.90 2.86 -14.83
C LEU A 78 4.19 1.98 -16.06
N PRO A 79 3.30 1.90 -17.06
CA PRO A 79 3.57 1.17 -18.29
C PRO A 79 4.67 1.87 -19.10
N ARG A 80 5.41 1.10 -19.92
CA ARG A 80 6.57 1.62 -20.68
C ARG A 80 6.19 2.63 -21.78
N ASP A 81 4.99 2.48 -22.35
CA ASP A 81 4.58 3.19 -23.56
C ASP A 81 3.48 4.22 -23.31
N VAL A 82 3.39 4.76 -22.08
CA VAL A 82 2.40 5.79 -21.72
C VAL A 82 3.05 7.12 -21.39
N ASN A 83 2.30 8.19 -21.56
CA ASN A 83 2.72 9.51 -21.06
C ASN A 83 2.66 9.49 -19.53
N GLU A 84 3.82 9.60 -18.88
CA GLU A 84 3.94 9.53 -17.43
C GLU A 84 3.10 10.61 -16.71
N THR A 85 3.12 11.85 -17.21
CA THR A 85 2.36 12.94 -16.61
C THR A 85 0.86 12.67 -16.66
N GLN A 86 0.36 12.18 -17.79
CA GLN A 86 -1.06 11.83 -17.93
C GLN A 86 -1.43 10.64 -17.04
N PHE A 87 -0.56 9.62 -16.98
CA PHE A 87 -0.77 8.45 -16.12
C PHE A 87 -0.91 8.86 -14.64
N TRP A 88 0.04 9.66 -14.13
CA TRP A 88 -0.03 10.10 -12.73
C TRP A 88 -1.20 11.04 -12.46
N LYS A 89 -1.58 11.87 -13.45
CA LYS A 89 -2.75 12.73 -13.33
C LYS A 89 -4.03 11.91 -13.15
N GLU A 90 -4.25 10.92 -14.01
CA GLU A 90 -5.45 10.08 -13.96
C GLU A 90 -5.47 9.15 -12.74
N ALA A 91 -4.31 8.57 -12.41
CA ALA A 91 -4.20 7.62 -11.32
C ALA A 91 -4.14 8.26 -9.94
N GLN A 92 -3.68 9.53 -9.82
CA GLN A 92 -3.38 10.15 -8.53
C GLN A 92 -3.95 11.58 -8.47
N SER A 93 -3.24 12.60 -9.01
CA SER A 93 -3.45 14.00 -8.70
C SER A 93 -4.84 14.52 -9.05
N ALA A 94 -5.49 14.00 -10.09
CA ALA A 94 -6.87 14.33 -10.44
C ALA A 94 -7.85 13.19 -10.11
N GLY A 95 -7.45 11.93 -10.35
CA GLY A 95 -8.34 10.78 -10.20
C GLY A 95 -8.80 10.55 -8.77
N VAL A 96 -7.91 10.68 -7.78
CA VAL A 96 -8.25 10.46 -6.36
C VAL A 96 -9.18 11.55 -5.82
N PRO A 97 -8.88 12.86 -5.98
CA PRO A 97 -9.80 13.92 -5.56
C PRO A 97 -11.15 13.86 -6.28
N ALA A 98 -11.17 13.53 -7.57
CA ALA A 98 -12.43 13.38 -8.31
C ALA A 98 -13.30 12.25 -7.75
N PHE A 99 -12.69 11.09 -7.39
CA PHE A 99 -13.43 10.00 -6.78
C PHE A 99 -13.91 10.36 -5.35
N ALA A 100 -13.09 11.07 -4.56
CA ALA A 100 -13.51 11.57 -3.26
C ALA A 100 -14.69 12.57 -3.36
N ALA A 101 -14.67 13.45 -4.36
CA ALA A 101 -15.79 14.37 -4.64
C ALA A 101 -17.07 13.63 -5.05
N LEU A 102 -16.94 12.55 -5.87
CA LEU A 102 -18.06 11.69 -6.21
C LEU A 102 -18.64 11.00 -4.97
N ALA A 103 -17.79 10.44 -4.10
CA ALA A 103 -18.21 9.82 -2.85
C ALA A 103 -18.96 10.83 -1.94
N LYS A 104 -18.42 12.03 -1.80
CA LYS A 104 -19.11 13.13 -1.08
C LYS A 104 -20.48 13.42 -1.66
N SER A 105 -20.59 13.55 -2.98
CA SER A 105 -21.87 13.83 -3.66
C SER A 105 -22.89 12.71 -3.50
N ALA A 106 -22.44 11.48 -3.29
CA ALA A 106 -23.27 10.30 -3.05
C ALA A 106 -23.78 10.19 -1.60
N GLY A 107 -23.29 11.06 -0.69
CA GLY A 107 -23.67 11.03 0.72
C GLY A 107 -22.78 10.13 1.59
N VAL A 108 -21.67 9.64 1.06
CA VAL A 108 -20.64 8.98 1.87
C VAL A 108 -20.15 9.93 2.94
N SER A 109 -20.06 9.48 4.18
CA SER A 109 -19.69 10.34 5.32
C SER A 109 -18.20 10.26 5.68
N ARG A 110 -17.50 9.18 5.29
CA ARG A 110 -16.08 8.93 5.62
C ARG A 110 -15.29 8.46 4.42
N PHE A 111 -14.12 9.06 4.22
CA PHE A 111 -13.19 8.70 3.16
C PHE A 111 -11.78 8.58 3.74
N VAL A 112 -11.23 7.37 3.74
CA VAL A 112 -9.85 7.09 4.18
C VAL A 112 -9.01 6.76 2.96
N GLN A 113 -8.06 7.64 2.63
CA GLN A 113 -7.12 7.43 1.54
C GLN A 113 -5.85 6.74 2.06
N VAL A 114 -5.35 5.75 1.33
CA VAL A 114 -3.99 5.23 1.51
C VAL A 114 -3.04 6.04 0.63
N GLY A 115 -2.35 6.97 1.25
CA GLY A 115 -1.41 7.90 0.65
C GLY A 115 0.02 7.36 0.55
N SER A 116 1.00 8.26 0.72
CA SER A 116 2.42 7.95 0.68
C SER A 116 3.22 8.94 1.53
N TYR A 117 4.23 8.46 2.21
CA TYR A 117 5.05 9.21 3.16
C TYR A 117 6.09 10.15 2.52
N TYR A 118 6.44 9.99 1.24
CA TYR A 118 7.58 10.70 0.62
C TYR A 118 7.50 12.22 0.72
N HIS A 119 6.37 12.81 0.32
CA HIS A 119 6.22 14.27 0.29
C HIS A 119 6.14 14.90 1.70
N HIS A 120 5.79 14.12 2.73
CA HIS A 120 5.82 14.57 4.11
C HIS A 120 7.24 14.63 4.68
N LEU A 121 8.09 13.64 4.34
CA LEU A 121 9.45 13.54 4.87
C LEU A 121 10.48 14.28 4.03
N ARG A 122 10.30 14.33 2.72
CA ARG A 122 11.19 14.94 1.74
C ARG A 122 10.37 15.71 0.70
N PRO A 123 9.79 16.88 1.06
CA PRO A 123 8.96 17.67 0.14
C PRO A 123 9.64 17.97 -1.19
N ALA A 124 10.95 18.21 -1.19
CA ALA A 124 11.74 18.46 -2.40
C ALA A 124 11.75 17.29 -3.40
N LEU A 125 11.40 16.07 -2.99
CA LEU A 125 11.23 14.97 -3.95
C LEU A 125 10.06 15.20 -4.93
N ALA A 126 9.08 16.02 -4.56
CA ALA A 126 7.99 16.38 -5.46
C ALA A 126 8.45 17.27 -6.63
N ASP A 127 9.59 17.96 -6.50
CA ASP A 127 10.14 18.80 -7.57
C ASP A 127 10.86 17.97 -8.65
N SER A 128 11.34 16.77 -8.29
CA SER A 128 12.12 15.90 -9.17
C SER A 128 11.42 14.59 -9.56
N SER A 129 10.31 14.23 -8.90
CA SER A 129 9.56 13.00 -9.13
C SER A 129 8.08 13.30 -9.41
N ALA A 130 7.64 13.09 -10.64
CA ALA A 130 6.24 13.21 -11.02
C ALA A 130 5.33 12.30 -10.18
N TYR A 131 5.82 11.13 -9.78
CA TYR A 131 5.12 10.23 -8.87
C TYR A 131 4.89 10.87 -7.48
N VAL A 132 5.94 11.44 -6.86
CA VAL A 132 5.81 12.05 -5.52
C VAL A 132 4.93 13.29 -5.57
N ALA A 133 5.07 14.13 -6.61
CA ALA A 133 4.19 15.27 -6.83
C ALA A 133 2.72 14.84 -6.93
N ALA A 134 2.44 13.81 -7.74
CA ALA A 134 1.07 13.33 -7.91
C ALA A 134 0.48 12.72 -6.62
N ARG A 135 1.32 12.06 -5.79
CA ARG A 135 0.89 11.54 -4.48
C ARG A 135 0.57 12.67 -3.50
N ARG A 136 1.36 13.74 -3.47
CA ARG A 136 1.09 14.95 -2.70
C ARG A 136 -0.24 15.58 -3.13
N ASP A 137 -0.40 15.81 -4.42
CA ASP A 137 -1.59 16.49 -4.96
C ASP A 137 -2.87 15.66 -4.72
N ALA A 138 -2.76 14.32 -4.76
CA ALA A 138 -3.87 13.42 -4.44
C ALA A 138 -4.25 13.50 -2.95
N ASP A 139 -3.25 13.50 -2.05
CA ASP A 139 -3.44 13.64 -0.61
C ASP A 139 -4.12 14.98 -0.27
N GLU A 140 -3.50 16.08 -0.68
CA GLU A 140 -4.00 17.44 -0.40
C GLU A 140 -5.37 17.69 -1.03
N GLY A 141 -5.55 17.28 -2.30
CA GLY A 141 -6.79 17.45 -3.03
C GLY A 141 -7.98 16.67 -2.44
N ALA A 142 -7.74 15.45 -1.96
CA ALA A 142 -8.80 14.69 -1.30
C ALA A 142 -9.15 15.30 0.06
N ARG A 143 -8.16 15.63 0.90
CA ARG A 143 -8.37 16.22 2.23
C ARG A 143 -9.02 17.61 2.17
N ALA A 144 -8.79 18.38 1.13
CA ALA A 144 -9.43 19.67 0.92
C ALA A 144 -10.97 19.59 0.75
N LEU A 145 -11.50 18.38 0.48
CA LEU A 145 -12.95 18.15 0.38
C LEU A 145 -13.63 17.94 1.75
N ALA A 146 -12.86 17.81 2.82
CA ALA A 146 -13.38 17.58 4.17
C ALA A 146 -14.25 18.76 4.64
N ASP A 147 -15.39 18.44 5.27
CA ASP A 147 -16.26 19.41 5.93
C ASP A 147 -17.04 18.73 7.09
N ALA A 148 -18.05 19.41 7.61
CA ALA A 148 -18.85 18.89 8.72
C ALA A 148 -19.63 17.59 8.39
N SER A 149 -19.88 17.33 7.11
CA SER A 149 -20.64 16.15 6.62
C SER A 149 -19.77 15.06 6.01
N PHE A 150 -18.50 15.36 5.70
CA PHE A 150 -17.60 14.47 4.99
C PHE A 150 -16.21 14.47 5.63
N THR A 151 -15.94 13.46 6.43
CA THR A 151 -14.61 13.24 7.03
C THR A 151 -13.68 12.61 6.02
N VAL A 152 -12.67 13.34 5.56
CA VAL A 152 -11.58 12.81 4.75
C VAL A 152 -10.30 12.84 5.55
N CYS A 153 -9.59 11.73 5.64
CA CYS A 153 -8.22 11.68 6.15
C CYS A 153 -7.35 10.78 5.28
N THR A 154 -6.05 11.00 5.33
CA THR A 154 -5.08 10.20 4.60
C THR A 154 -4.14 9.51 5.55
N LEU A 155 -3.94 8.19 5.37
CA LEU A 155 -2.86 7.43 5.96
C LEU A 155 -1.69 7.41 4.98
N ASN A 156 -0.54 7.89 5.40
CA ASN A 156 0.66 8.00 4.57
C ASN A 156 1.70 6.94 5.00
N PRO A 157 1.53 5.68 4.56
CA PRO A 157 2.40 4.59 4.94
C PRO A 157 3.74 4.63 4.22
N PRO A 158 4.77 3.96 4.83
CA PRO A 158 6.08 3.72 4.22
C PRO A 158 6.04 2.51 3.28
N SER A 159 7.16 1.79 3.19
CA SER A 159 7.23 0.51 2.48
C SER A 159 6.43 -0.57 3.19
N ILE A 160 5.45 -1.14 2.51
CA ILE A 160 4.54 -2.13 3.11
C ILE A 160 5.04 -3.55 2.84
N ILE A 161 5.15 -4.34 3.93
CA ILE A 161 5.48 -5.76 3.92
C ILE A 161 4.19 -6.58 3.92
N GLY A 162 4.03 -7.44 2.91
CA GLY A 162 2.91 -8.35 2.82
C GLY A 162 2.80 -9.01 1.46
N ALA A 163 2.00 -10.06 1.37
CA ALA A 163 1.67 -10.75 0.15
C ALA A 163 0.24 -11.30 0.19
N ILE A 164 -0.33 -11.52 -0.97
CA ILE A 164 -1.56 -12.29 -1.18
C ILE A 164 -1.30 -13.31 -2.29
N PRO A 165 -2.04 -14.43 -2.37
CA PRO A 165 -2.02 -15.34 -3.51
C PRO A 165 -2.19 -14.59 -4.84
N GLY A 166 -1.71 -15.18 -5.94
CA GLY A 166 -1.80 -14.57 -7.26
C GLY A 166 -0.62 -13.63 -7.59
N ILE A 167 -0.90 -12.40 -8.06
CA ILE A 167 0.12 -11.50 -8.64
C ILE A 167 1.22 -11.16 -7.62
N THR A 168 0.87 -10.88 -6.36
CA THR A 168 1.86 -10.50 -5.35
C THR A 168 2.78 -11.66 -5.00
N ALA A 169 2.24 -12.86 -4.77
CA ALA A 169 3.05 -14.05 -4.53
C ALA A 169 3.97 -14.36 -5.72
N LYS A 170 3.48 -14.24 -6.96
CA LYS A 170 4.30 -14.41 -8.17
C LYS A 170 5.47 -13.41 -8.22
N ARG A 171 5.24 -12.16 -7.82
CA ARG A 171 6.28 -11.11 -7.78
C ARG A 171 7.39 -11.46 -6.81
N TYR A 172 7.06 -11.95 -5.62
CA TYR A 172 8.04 -12.27 -4.60
C TYR A 172 8.68 -13.66 -4.75
N ARG A 173 8.16 -14.53 -5.63
CA ARG A 173 8.63 -15.92 -5.78
C ARG A 173 10.14 -16.01 -5.95
N ARG A 174 10.72 -15.24 -6.88
CA ARG A 174 12.15 -15.28 -7.15
C ARG A 174 12.98 -14.72 -5.99
N MET A 175 12.48 -13.69 -5.32
CA MET A 175 13.13 -13.11 -4.13
C MET A 175 13.14 -14.11 -2.97
N VAL A 176 12.06 -14.82 -2.72
CA VAL A 176 11.99 -15.89 -1.70
C VAL A 176 12.87 -17.09 -2.07
N SER A 177 12.91 -17.47 -3.36
CA SER A 177 13.82 -18.49 -3.89
C SER A 177 15.29 -18.11 -3.66
N TRP A 178 15.66 -16.88 -3.96
CA TRP A 178 16.99 -16.33 -3.67
C TRP A 178 17.25 -16.29 -2.16
N ALA A 179 16.32 -15.82 -1.37
CA ALA A 179 16.46 -15.78 0.09
C ALA A 179 16.74 -17.18 0.68
N ALA A 180 16.16 -18.23 0.12
CA ALA A 180 16.42 -19.62 0.46
C ALA A 180 17.73 -20.19 -0.12
N GLY A 181 18.52 -19.42 -0.90
CA GLY A 181 19.77 -19.84 -1.50
C GLY A 181 19.67 -20.57 -2.85
N ASN A 182 18.49 -20.59 -3.49
CA ASN A 182 18.25 -21.33 -4.74
C ASN A 182 18.55 -20.54 -6.02
N GLU A 183 19.06 -19.31 -5.92
CA GLU A 183 19.34 -18.40 -7.06
C GLU A 183 20.82 -17.93 -6.99
N PRO A 184 21.81 -18.81 -7.18
CA PRO A 184 23.23 -18.48 -6.96
C PRO A 184 23.79 -17.42 -7.91
N GLN A 185 23.08 -17.11 -9.02
CA GLN A 185 23.45 -16.05 -9.96
C GLN A 185 23.02 -14.64 -9.50
N ILE A 186 22.23 -14.53 -8.44
CA ILE A 186 21.83 -13.24 -7.86
C ILE A 186 22.77 -12.92 -6.71
N PRO A 187 23.35 -11.72 -6.67
CA PRO A 187 24.34 -11.37 -5.66
C PRO A 187 23.76 -11.34 -4.25
N ASP A 188 24.61 -11.67 -3.25
CA ASP A 188 24.25 -11.69 -1.82
C ASP A 188 24.56 -10.36 -1.13
N HIS A 189 24.06 -9.27 -1.69
CA HIS A 189 24.12 -7.95 -1.05
C HIS A 189 22.75 -7.26 -1.12
N ALA A 190 22.60 -6.17 -0.42
CA ALA A 190 21.54 -5.21 -0.62
C ALA A 190 22.11 -3.86 -1.06
N PRO A 191 21.39 -3.03 -1.82
CA PRO A 191 21.84 -1.67 -2.11
C PRO A 191 21.93 -0.86 -0.82
N ALA A 192 22.84 0.09 -0.78
CA ALA A 192 22.95 1.03 0.34
C ALA A 192 21.69 1.88 0.51
N GLY A 193 21.32 2.17 1.75
CA GLY A 193 20.19 2.98 2.11
C GLY A 193 19.13 2.25 2.94
N GLY A 194 17.98 2.88 3.10
CA GLY A 194 16.93 2.31 3.94
C GLY A 194 15.66 3.15 3.96
N THR A 195 14.66 2.63 4.65
CA THR A 195 13.39 3.33 4.84
C THR A 195 12.65 2.81 6.06
N ASN A 196 11.56 3.44 6.41
CA ASN A 196 10.61 2.85 7.34
C ASN A 196 9.81 1.75 6.62
N TYR A 197 9.49 0.70 7.36
CA TYR A 197 8.66 -0.42 6.92
C TYR A 197 7.47 -0.60 7.85
N MET A 198 6.39 -1.16 7.35
CA MET A 198 5.18 -1.45 8.11
C MET A 198 4.52 -2.70 7.54
N SER A 199 3.95 -3.55 8.41
CA SER A 199 3.17 -4.70 7.94
C SER A 199 1.85 -4.25 7.30
N VAL A 200 1.39 -5.01 6.31
CA VAL A 200 0.08 -4.76 5.69
C VAL A 200 -1.07 -4.96 6.69
N ARG A 201 -0.88 -5.82 7.70
CA ARG A 201 -1.83 -6.02 8.81
C ARG A 201 -1.94 -4.77 9.67
N SER A 202 -0.82 -4.20 10.12
CA SER A 202 -0.80 -2.96 10.90
C SER A 202 -1.42 -1.79 10.12
N LEU A 203 -1.20 -1.73 8.80
CA LEU A 203 -1.86 -0.74 7.96
C LEU A 203 -3.38 -0.96 7.90
N ALA A 204 -3.84 -2.20 7.79
CA ALA A 204 -5.28 -2.50 7.82
C ALA A 204 -5.93 -2.12 9.17
N GLU A 205 -5.24 -2.36 10.29
CA GLU A 205 -5.65 -1.91 11.62
C GLU A 205 -5.73 -0.37 11.68
N ALA A 206 -4.71 0.34 11.15
CA ALA A 206 -4.72 1.81 11.08
C ALA A 206 -5.88 2.35 10.23
N VAL A 207 -6.21 1.69 9.11
CA VAL A 207 -7.39 2.05 8.29
C VAL A 207 -8.68 1.90 9.10
N GLY A 208 -8.81 0.80 9.86
CA GLY A 208 -9.96 0.61 10.76
C GLY A 208 -10.07 1.71 11.81
N GLY A 209 -8.95 2.05 12.45
CA GLY A 209 -8.90 3.16 13.40
C GLY A 209 -9.24 4.51 12.77
N ALA A 210 -8.76 4.77 11.54
CA ALA A 210 -9.07 6.00 10.80
C ALA A 210 -10.55 6.09 10.42
N LEU A 211 -11.19 4.98 10.05
CA LEU A 211 -12.62 4.94 9.81
C LEU A 211 -13.44 5.31 11.06
N ASP A 212 -12.98 4.88 12.23
CA ASP A 212 -13.71 5.13 13.48
C ASP A 212 -13.41 6.51 14.10
N ARG A 213 -12.14 6.92 14.09
CA ARG A 213 -11.62 8.05 14.88
C ARG A 213 -10.84 9.08 14.07
N GLY A 214 -10.67 8.86 12.75
CA GLY A 214 -9.92 9.79 11.91
C GLY A 214 -10.53 11.19 11.91
N THR A 215 -9.68 12.20 12.00
CA THR A 215 -10.06 13.62 12.00
C THR A 215 -10.19 14.15 10.59
N ALA A 216 -11.21 14.94 10.32
CA ALA A 216 -11.44 15.58 9.04
C ALA A 216 -10.25 16.48 8.63
N GLY A 217 -9.74 16.29 7.44
CA GLY A 217 -8.59 17.01 6.88
C GLY A 217 -7.21 16.53 7.39
N ALA A 218 -7.14 15.52 8.28
CA ALA A 218 -5.87 15.05 8.81
C ALA A 218 -5.08 14.21 7.80
N ALA A 219 -3.75 14.36 7.85
CA ALA A 219 -2.78 13.49 7.18
C ALA A 219 -1.94 12.79 8.25
N TYR A 220 -2.06 11.48 8.36
CA TYR A 220 -1.36 10.67 9.35
C TYR A 220 -0.13 10.01 8.75
N LEU A 221 1.02 10.18 9.36
CA LEU A 221 2.26 9.52 8.96
C LEU A 221 2.41 8.22 9.75
N VAL A 222 1.90 7.11 9.20
CA VAL A 222 1.93 5.79 9.85
C VAL A 222 3.20 5.02 9.50
N GLY A 223 3.68 4.16 10.40
CA GLY A 223 4.89 3.37 10.17
C GLY A 223 5.21 2.44 11.33
N ASP A 224 6.27 1.64 11.19
CA ASP A 224 6.67 0.70 12.24
C ASP A 224 8.18 0.73 12.51
N ALA A 225 9.01 0.10 11.67
CA ALA A 225 10.43 -0.05 11.91
C ALA A 225 11.28 0.63 10.83
N ASN A 226 12.31 1.36 11.26
CA ASN A 226 13.33 1.89 10.37
C ASN A 226 14.38 0.80 10.10
N LEU A 227 14.45 0.29 8.87
CA LEU A 227 15.39 -0.75 8.46
C LEU A 227 16.24 -0.25 7.28
N THR A 228 17.52 -0.64 7.27
CA THR A 228 18.29 -0.59 6.03
C THR A 228 17.76 -1.63 5.05
N PHE A 229 18.08 -1.47 3.76
CA PHE A 229 17.72 -2.49 2.78
C PHE A 229 18.41 -3.83 3.06
N ALA A 230 19.64 -3.79 3.63
CA ALA A 230 20.36 -4.98 4.06
C ALA A 230 19.63 -5.69 5.21
N GLN A 231 19.14 -4.95 6.21
CA GLN A 231 18.33 -5.53 7.28
C GLN A 231 17.04 -6.16 6.76
N PHE A 232 16.34 -5.50 5.85
CA PHE A 232 15.13 -6.07 5.24
C PHE A 232 15.43 -7.34 4.43
N PHE A 233 16.53 -7.38 3.66
CA PHE A 233 16.95 -8.58 2.92
C PHE A 233 17.39 -9.69 3.87
N GLN A 234 18.06 -9.34 5.00
CA GLN A 234 18.41 -10.33 6.02
C GLN A 234 17.18 -10.99 6.63
N LEU A 235 16.15 -10.21 6.98
CA LEU A 235 14.88 -10.76 7.48
C LEU A 235 14.26 -11.76 6.48
N LEU A 236 14.35 -11.48 5.18
CA LEU A 236 13.86 -12.41 4.15
C LEU A 236 14.70 -13.70 4.10
N VAL A 237 16.04 -13.59 4.21
CA VAL A 237 16.96 -14.74 4.23
C VAL A 237 16.66 -15.61 5.44
N ASP A 238 16.55 -15.04 6.62
CA ASP A 238 16.27 -15.74 7.87
C ASP A 238 14.91 -16.44 7.82
N ALA A 239 13.86 -15.75 7.40
CA ALA A 239 12.52 -16.32 7.24
C ALA A 239 12.45 -17.41 6.17
N ALA A 240 13.27 -17.33 5.13
CA ALA A 240 13.36 -18.36 4.10
C ALA A 240 14.27 -19.55 4.50
N GLY A 241 14.87 -19.54 5.69
CA GLY A 241 15.77 -20.59 6.19
C GLY A 241 17.16 -20.55 5.55
N GLY A 242 17.54 -19.41 4.98
CA GLY A 242 18.92 -19.16 4.54
C GLY A 242 19.86 -18.95 5.72
N ASN A 243 21.16 -19.12 5.49
CA ASN A 243 22.19 -19.03 6.55
C ASN A 243 23.31 -18.04 6.22
N ARG A 244 23.11 -17.17 5.23
CA ARG A 244 24.11 -16.21 4.80
C ARG A 244 23.81 -14.82 5.34
N THR A 245 24.85 -14.02 5.48
CA THR A 245 24.76 -12.61 5.89
C THR A 245 24.70 -11.71 4.66
N ILE A 246 23.77 -10.77 4.65
CA ILE A 246 23.59 -9.82 3.56
C ILE A 246 24.43 -8.56 3.83
N ALA A 247 25.42 -8.32 2.97
CA ALA A 247 26.23 -7.10 3.01
C ALA A 247 25.44 -5.91 2.43
N GLU A 248 25.73 -4.69 2.92
CA GLU A 248 25.29 -3.46 2.28
C GLU A 248 26.38 -2.98 1.31
N LEU A 249 26.05 -2.79 0.04
CA LEU A 249 26.96 -2.26 -0.99
C LEU A 249 26.31 -1.09 -1.72
N ASP A 250 27.11 -0.12 -2.14
CA ASP A 250 26.64 0.99 -2.99
C ASP A 250 26.52 0.54 -4.45
N GLU A 251 25.79 -0.55 -4.68
CA GLU A 251 25.56 -1.17 -5.97
C GLU A 251 24.07 -1.45 -6.17
N PRO A 252 23.55 -1.40 -7.42
CA PRO A 252 22.18 -1.77 -7.69
C PRO A 252 21.95 -3.28 -7.48
N HIS A 253 20.73 -3.67 -7.09
CA HIS A 253 20.36 -5.06 -6.92
C HIS A 253 19.15 -5.45 -7.78
N PRO A 254 19.07 -6.66 -8.37
CA PRO A 254 17.97 -7.06 -9.26
C PRO A 254 16.57 -6.96 -8.63
N PHE A 255 16.43 -7.15 -7.32
CA PHE A 255 15.15 -7.04 -6.62
C PHE A 255 14.84 -5.62 -6.12
N MET A 256 15.83 -4.74 -6.12
CA MET A 256 15.70 -3.34 -5.70
C MET A 256 16.58 -2.44 -6.57
N PRO A 257 16.25 -2.32 -7.88
CA PRO A 257 16.98 -1.43 -8.79
C PRO A 257 16.75 0.04 -8.40
N ASP A 258 17.68 0.91 -8.79
CA ASP A 258 17.64 2.35 -8.48
C ASP A 258 16.32 3.02 -8.85
N SER A 259 15.67 2.58 -9.94
CA SER A 259 14.36 3.07 -10.37
C SER A 259 13.21 2.79 -9.37
N MET A 260 13.42 1.92 -8.40
CA MET A 260 12.46 1.62 -7.32
C MET A 260 12.81 2.34 -6.01
N ILE A 261 14.00 2.92 -5.90
CA ILE A 261 14.44 3.65 -4.71
C ILE A 261 14.18 5.15 -4.95
N VAL A 262 12.96 5.57 -4.64
CA VAL A 262 12.46 6.93 -4.95
C VAL A 262 13.32 8.03 -4.33
N GLN A 263 13.87 7.80 -3.12
CA GLN A 263 14.79 8.72 -2.45
C GLN A 263 16.23 8.69 -2.98
N GLY A 264 16.52 7.80 -3.94
CA GLY A 264 17.87 7.51 -4.42
C GLY A 264 18.67 6.58 -3.51
N ARG A 265 19.51 5.72 -4.11
CA ARG A 265 20.39 4.79 -3.39
C ARG A 265 21.35 5.54 -2.45
N GLY A 266 21.72 4.92 -1.33
CA GLY A 266 22.52 5.53 -0.27
C GLY A 266 21.71 6.40 0.70
N ASN A 267 20.47 6.76 0.39
CA ASN A 267 19.64 7.58 1.27
C ASN A 267 18.75 6.73 2.17
N VAL A 268 18.57 7.21 3.40
CA VAL A 268 17.66 6.61 4.38
C VAL A 268 16.49 7.56 4.65
N LEU A 269 15.26 7.06 4.53
CA LEU A 269 14.05 7.75 4.96
C LEU A 269 13.54 7.12 6.26
N ALA A 270 14.12 7.55 7.37
CA ALA A 270 13.75 7.12 8.71
C ALA A 270 12.86 8.17 9.39
N TYR A 271 11.88 7.71 10.15
CA TYR A 271 11.03 8.53 11.01
C TYR A 271 10.37 7.69 12.10
N GLU A 272 9.92 8.36 13.15
CA GLU A 272 9.06 7.76 14.16
C GLU A 272 7.65 8.32 14.01
N PRO A 273 6.62 7.45 13.87
CA PRO A 273 5.24 7.88 13.91
C PRO A 273 4.90 8.59 15.22
N ASP A 274 4.03 9.58 15.15
CA ASP A 274 3.56 10.27 16.35
C ASP A 274 2.84 9.28 17.29
N PRO A 275 3.22 9.20 18.58
CA PRO A 275 2.62 8.26 19.51
C PRO A 275 1.13 8.50 19.76
N ALA A 276 0.66 9.75 19.73
CA ALA A 276 -0.75 10.09 19.93
C ALA A 276 -1.57 9.69 18.71
N GLU A 277 -1.07 9.90 17.49
CA GLU A 277 -1.68 9.44 16.25
C GLU A 277 -1.69 7.90 16.17
N THR A 278 -0.59 7.25 16.58
CA THR A 278 -0.51 5.78 16.66
C THR A 278 -1.57 5.23 17.62
N ALA A 279 -1.73 5.82 18.79
CA ALA A 279 -2.75 5.43 19.77
C ALA A 279 -4.17 5.74 19.25
N LEU A 280 -4.39 6.88 18.59
CA LEU A 280 -5.65 7.24 17.96
C LEU A 280 -6.05 6.21 16.90
N LEU A 281 -5.13 5.84 16.03
CA LEU A 281 -5.37 4.87 14.96
C LEU A 281 -5.41 3.42 15.47
N GLY A 282 -4.73 3.12 16.58
CA GLY A 282 -4.81 1.84 17.31
C GLY A 282 -4.20 0.67 16.54
N TYR A 283 -3.15 0.89 15.75
CA TYR A 283 -2.47 -0.18 15.03
C TYR A 283 -1.26 -0.73 15.79
N THR A 284 -0.92 -1.99 15.53
CA THR A 284 0.21 -2.70 16.14
C THR A 284 1.53 -2.26 15.50
N ARG A 285 2.56 -2.04 16.33
CA ARG A 285 3.96 -1.85 15.93
C ARG A 285 4.81 -3.06 16.33
N GLY A 286 6.03 -3.17 15.77
CA GLY A 286 6.92 -4.31 16.00
C GLY A 286 6.51 -5.56 15.22
N ASP A 287 5.83 -5.41 14.07
CA ASP A 287 5.23 -6.50 13.32
C ASP A 287 6.01 -6.89 12.04
N CYS A 288 7.12 -6.20 11.74
CA CYS A 288 7.85 -6.38 10.49
C CYS A 288 8.43 -7.80 10.32
N GLU A 289 9.04 -8.39 11.36
CA GLU A 289 9.60 -9.75 11.29
C GLU A 289 8.52 -10.79 11.01
N ARG A 290 7.40 -10.73 11.75
CA ARG A 290 6.25 -11.60 11.52
C ARG A 290 5.70 -11.44 10.09
N ALA A 291 5.60 -10.20 9.61
CA ALA A 291 5.08 -9.91 8.28
C ALA A 291 5.99 -10.46 7.17
N VAL A 292 7.31 -10.45 7.36
CA VAL A 292 8.27 -11.08 6.43
C VAL A 292 8.11 -12.60 6.44
N ALA A 293 7.97 -13.22 7.62
CA ALA A 293 7.74 -14.66 7.72
C ALA A 293 6.44 -15.08 7.02
N GLU A 294 5.35 -14.35 7.25
CA GLU A 294 4.06 -14.58 6.60
C GLU A 294 4.13 -14.39 5.07
N LEU A 295 4.85 -13.36 4.60
CA LEU A 295 5.10 -13.16 3.17
C LEU A 295 5.77 -14.39 2.56
N VAL A 296 6.81 -14.93 3.20
CA VAL A 296 7.52 -16.13 2.73
C VAL A 296 6.58 -17.34 2.68
N GLU A 297 5.75 -17.54 3.71
CA GLU A 297 4.77 -18.63 3.76
C GLU A 297 3.72 -18.52 2.62
N VAL A 298 3.13 -17.34 2.42
CA VAL A 298 2.16 -17.10 1.34
C VAL A 298 2.77 -17.38 -0.03
N VAL A 299 4.02 -16.96 -0.25
CA VAL A 299 4.73 -17.19 -1.52
C VAL A 299 5.00 -18.69 -1.72
N ARG A 300 5.42 -19.39 -0.69
CA ARG A 300 5.67 -20.85 -0.77
C ARG A 300 4.40 -21.63 -1.04
N ALA A 301 3.32 -21.31 -0.34
CA ALA A 301 2.02 -21.95 -0.54
C ALA A 301 1.49 -21.75 -1.96
N ALA A 302 1.63 -20.54 -2.52
CA ALA A 302 1.20 -20.21 -3.87
C ALA A 302 2.10 -20.80 -4.98
N THR A 303 3.26 -21.36 -4.64
CA THR A 303 4.22 -21.95 -5.60
C THR A 303 4.40 -23.46 -5.44
N ALA A 304 3.78 -24.06 -4.42
CA ALA A 304 3.74 -25.51 -4.25
C ALA A 304 3.03 -26.16 -5.46
N PRO A 305 3.51 -27.30 -5.98
CA PRO A 305 2.78 -28.07 -6.98
C PRO A 305 1.39 -28.40 -6.44
N ALA A 306 0.37 -28.29 -7.29
CA ALA A 306 -0.96 -28.80 -6.93
C ALA A 306 -0.83 -30.30 -6.60
N ALA A 307 -1.27 -30.70 -5.41
CA ALA A 307 -1.22 -32.08 -4.93
C ALA A 307 -2.15 -32.99 -5.75
#